data_8f5f4ce0aae7aa7071a9fa859727decf
#
_entry.id   8f5f4ce0aae7aa7071a9fa859727decf
#
_cell.length_a   1.000
_cell.length_b   1.000
_cell.length_c   1.000
_cell.angle_alpha   90.00
_cell.angle_beta   90.00
_cell.angle_gamma   90.00
#
_symmetry.space_group_name_H-M   'P 1'
#
loop_
_entity.id
_entity.type
_entity.pdbx_description
1 polymer ?
#
loop_
_entity_poly.entity_id
_entity_poly.type
_entity_poly.pdbx_seq_one_letter_code
_entity_poly.pdbx_strand_id
1 'polypeptide(L)'
;MSSAPIYNLDVSAFKQDPYPDLKVMREVVPICFVPELDATLFTKRDDIFVNEKRIDIFSSLQPDGLMTRLMGENMMRKDGAEHQRERRIIAPSVSPKAVQNEWLSYFNNYADALLDELEVKETGDLIEYYAMPLAAEALKL
;
A
#
# COMPACT_ATOMS: atom_id res chain seq x y z
N MET A 1 -16.95 -11.74 -16.34
CA MET A 1 -17.81 -11.41 -15.17
C MET A 1 -17.41 -12.30 -14.02
N SER A 2 -17.35 -11.77 -12.80
CA SER A 2 -17.08 -12.57 -11.60
C SER A 2 -18.22 -13.58 -11.34
N SER A 3 -17.88 -14.79 -10.92
CA SER A 3 -18.85 -15.79 -10.44
C SER A 3 -19.06 -15.73 -8.92
N ALA A 4 -18.41 -14.80 -8.24
CA ALA A 4 -18.57 -14.61 -6.80
C ALA A 4 -19.96 -14.04 -6.46
N PRO A 5 -20.52 -14.34 -5.28
CA PRO A 5 -21.76 -13.74 -4.81
C PRO A 5 -21.69 -12.20 -4.85
N ILE A 6 -22.80 -11.56 -5.21
CA ILE A 6 -22.87 -10.12 -5.29
C ILE A 6 -23.10 -9.55 -3.87
N TYR A 7 -22.36 -8.50 -3.53
CA TYR A 7 -22.58 -7.65 -2.36
C TYR A 7 -22.78 -6.21 -2.83
N ASN A 8 -23.96 -5.66 -2.60
CA ASN A 8 -24.26 -4.27 -2.96
C ASN A 8 -23.77 -3.33 -1.84
N LEU A 9 -23.15 -2.23 -2.23
CA LEU A 9 -22.43 -1.33 -1.35
C LEU A 9 -22.95 0.11 -1.47
N ASP A 10 -23.18 0.77 -0.36
CA ASP A 10 -23.26 2.24 -0.35
C ASP A 10 -21.84 2.80 -0.35
N VAL A 11 -21.40 3.28 -1.51
CA VAL A 11 -20.03 3.80 -1.71
C VAL A 11 -19.74 5.00 -0.80
N SER A 12 -20.74 5.86 -0.53
CA SER A 12 -20.55 7.03 0.33
C SER A 12 -20.36 6.65 1.79
N ALA A 13 -21.19 5.76 2.30
CA ALA A 13 -21.04 5.22 3.65
C ALA A 13 -19.73 4.44 3.82
N PHE A 14 -19.38 3.60 2.84
CA PHE A 14 -18.15 2.82 2.85
C PHE A 14 -16.88 3.69 2.84
N LYS A 15 -16.89 4.83 2.14
CA LYS A 15 -15.76 5.77 2.18
C LYS A 15 -15.59 6.47 3.53
N GLN A 16 -16.67 6.65 4.27
CA GLN A 16 -16.64 7.26 5.59
C GLN A 16 -16.19 6.24 6.67
N ASP A 17 -16.82 5.06 6.65
CA ASP A 17 -16.48 3.95 7.55
C ASP A 17 -16.68 2.60 6.84
N PRO A 18 -15.60 1.95 6.36
CA PRO A 18 -15.70 0.68 5.67
C PRO A 18 -15.93 -0.52 6.60
N TYR A 19 -15.69 -0.38 7.90
CA TYR A 19 -15.63 -1.51 8.82
C TYR A 19 -16.94 -2.27 8.99
N PRO A 20 -18.14 -1.65 9.04
CA PRO A 20 -19.41 -2.35 9.11
C PRO A 20 -19.62 -3.33 7.96
N ASP A 21 -19.45 -2.85 6.71
CA ASP A 21 -19.59 -3.69 5.52
C ASP A 21 -18.52 -4.80 5.46
N LEU A 22 -17.27 -4.46 5.73
CA LEU A 22 -16.18 -5.43 5.78
C LEU A 22 -16.39 -6.51 6.84
N LYS A 23 -17.07 -6.18 7.95
CA LYS A 23 -17.45 -7.16 8.97
C LYS A 23 -18.49 -8.13 8.43
N VAL A 24 -19.57 -7.62 7.82
CA VAL A 24 -20.62 -8.45 7.21
C VAL A 24 -20.03 -9.35 6.12
N MET A 25 -19.20 -8.79 5.24
CA MET A 25 -18.52 -9.56 4.20
C MET A 25 -17.71 -10.72 4.81
N ARG A 26 -16.88 -10.47 5.83
CA ARG A 26 -16.09 -11.53 6.48
C ARG A 26 -16.92 -12.66 7.07
N GLU A 27 -18.07 -12.33 7.62
CA GLU A 27 -18.93 -13.28 8.31
C GLU A 27 -19.83 -14.07 7.35
N VAL A 28 -20.34 -13.42 6.30
CA VAL A 28 -21.41 -13.97 5.45
C VAL A 28 -20.89 -14.34 4.04
N VAL A 29 -20.16 -13.45 3.40
CA VAL A 29 -19.69 -13.61 2.01
C VAL A 29 -18.22 -13.17 1.87
N PRO A 30 -17.27 -13.91 2.42
CA PRO A 30 -15.88 -13.49 2.55
C PRO A 30 -15.16 -13.22 1.21
N ILE A 31 -15.68 -13.78 0.13
CA ILE A 31 -15.26 -13.46 -1.24
C ILE A 31 -16.52 -13.04 -1.99
N CYS A 32 -16.62 -11.79 -2.39
CA CYS A 32 -17.80 -11.24 -3.06
C CYS A 32 -17.43 -10.27 -4.17
N PHE A 33 -18.29 -10.20 -5.19
CA PHE A 33 -18.21 -9.17 -6.22
C PHE A 33 -19.03 -7.95 -5.80
N VAL A 34 -18.41 -6.79 -5.86
CA VAL A 34 -19.04 -5.50 -5.53
C VAL A 34 -19.19 -4.70 -6.82
N PRO A 35 -20.40 -4.64 -7.41
CA PRO A 35 -20.63 -3.99 -8.70
C PRO A 35 -20.23 -2.51 -8.69
N GLU A 36 -20.47 -1.80 -7.59
CA GLU A 36 -20.19 -0.36 -7.46
C GLU A 36 -18.69 -0.04 -7.51
N LEU A 37 -17.83 -1.03 -7.25
CA LEU A 37 -16.37 -0.93 -7.33
C LEU A 37 -15.80 -1.66 -8.57
N ASP A 38 -16.65 -2.37 -9.31
CA ASP A 38 -16.25 -3.31 -10.38
C ASP A 38 -15.11 -4.25 -9.92
N ALA A 39 -15.21 -4.76 -8.71
CA ALA A 39 -14.15 -5.53 -8.08
C ALA A 39 -14.67 -6.73 -7.28
N THR A 40 -13.89 -7.81 -7.28
CA THR A 40 -14.07 -8.94 -6.36
C THR A 40 -13.22 -8.72 -5.13
N LEU A 41 -13.85 -8.61 -3.97
CA LEU A 41 -13.18 -8.37 -2.69
C LEU A 41 -12.93 -9.69 -1.95
N PHE A 42 -11.74 -9.81 -1.38
CA PHE A 42 -11.32 -10.84 -0.45
C PHE A 42 -11.20 -10.20 0.93
N THR A 43 -11.95 -10.67 1.91
CA THR A 43 -12.03 -10.00 3.22
C THR A 43 -11.45 -10.82 4.37
N LYS A 44 -11.15 -12.11 4.17
CA LYS A 44 -10.46 -12.94 5.16
C LYS A 44 -8.97 -13.00 4.89
N ARG A 45 -8.19 -12.86 5.96
CA ARG A 45 -6.72 -12.91 5.93
C ARG A 45 -6.19 -14.17 5.26
N ASP A 46 -6.74 -15.32 5.61
CA ASP A 46 -6.20 -16.60 5.12
C ASP A 46 -6.48 -16.81 3.63
N ASP A 47 -7.65 -16.36 3.15
CA ASP A 47 -7.96 -16.35 1.73
C ASP A 47 -7.00 -15.43 0.95
N ILE A 48 -6.69 -14.24 1.48
CA ILE A 48 -5.74 -13.31 0.88
C ILE A 48 -4.34 -13.92 0.87
N PHE A 49 -3.86 -14.42 2.01
CA PHE A 49 -2.52 -14.96 2.19
C PHE A 49 -2.20 -16.15 1.27
N VAL A 50 -3.20 -17.01 1.04
CA VAL A 50 -3.06 -18.15 0.11
C VAL A 50 -3.04 -17.67 -1.34
N ASN A 51 -3.92 -16.72 -1.69
CA ASN A 51 -4.13 -16.33 -3.09
C ASN A 51 -3.16 -15.26 -3.59
N GLU A 52 -2.60 -14.40 -2.73
CA GLU A 52 -1.62 -13.38 -3.12
C GLU A 52 -0.34 -13.94 -3.76
N LYS A 53 -0.04 -15.22 -3.52
CA LYS A 53 1.14 -15.92 -4.06
C LYS A 53 0.85 -16.65 -5.37
N ARG A 54 -0.39 -16.72 -5.77
CA ARG A 54 -0.84 -17.45 -6.97
C ARG A 54 -0.84 -16.54 -8.18
N ILE A 55 0.35 -16.18 -8.63
CA ILE A 55 0.55 -15.29 -9.79
C ILE A 55 0.02 -15.87 -11.11
N ASP A 56 -0.22 -17.17 -11.16
CA ASP A 56 -0.90 -17.88 -12.25
C ASP A 56 -2.39 -17.55 -12.37
N ILE A 57 -3.00 -17.05 -11.29
CA ILE A 57 -4.41 -16.68 -11.20
C ILE A 57 -4.60 -15.19 -10.92
N PHE A 58 -3.82 -14.65 -9.98
CA PHE A 58 -3.91 -13.27 -9.53
C PHE A 58 -2.66 -12.50 -9.93
N SER A 59 -2.79 -11.69 -10.97
CA SER A 59 -1.70 -10.87 -11.50
C SER A 59 -1.71 -9.47 -10.89
N SER A 60 -0.52 -8.92 -10.68
CA SER A 60 -0.31 -7.51 -10.35
C SER A 60 -0.40 -6.59 -11.56
N LEU A 61 -0.47 -7.14 -12.76
CA LEU A 61 -0.55 -6.38 -14.00
C LEU A 61 -1.84 -5.56 -14.06
N GLN A 62 -1.71 -4.27 -14.33
CA GLN A 62 -2.83 -3.35 -14.53
C GLN A 62 -2.52 -2.44 -15.72
N PRO A 63 -2.61 -2.93 -16.98
CA PRO A 63 -2.21 -2.18 -18.16
C PRO A 63 -3.00 -0.87 -18.32
N ASP A 64 -4.28 -0.86 -17.96
CA ASP A 64 -5.16 0.31 -18.03
C ASP A 64 -5.23 1.09 -16.70
N GLY A 65 -4.49 0.66 -15.69
CA GLY A 65 -4.45 1.31 -14.39
C GLY A 65 -3.87 2.72 -14.44
N LEU A 66 -4.43 3.64 -13.66
CA LEU A 66 -3.98 5.04 -13.62
C LEU A 66 -2.47 5.17 -13.35
N MET A 67 -1.96 4.40 -12.40
CA MET A 67 -0.52 4.43 -12.06
C MET A 67 0.36 3.94 -13.23
N THR A 68 -0.06 2.91 -13.95
CA THR A 68 0.66 2.43 -15.13
C THR A 68 0.67 3.48 -16.25
N ARG A 69 -0.45 4.17 -16.43
CA ARG A 69 -0.56 5.25 -17.43
C ARG A 69 0.29 6.47 -17.09
N LEU A 70 0.43 6.81 -15.81
CA LEU A 70 1.19 7.97 -15.35
C LEU A 70 2.69 7.70 -15.21
N MET A 71 3.06 6.54 -14.69
CA MET A 71 4.44 6.21 -14.31
C MET A 71 5.07 5.13 -15.19
N GLY A 72 4.32 4.57 -16.14
CA GLY A 72 4.77 3.44 -16.93
C GLY A 72 4.78 2.12 -16.14
N GLU A 73 5.39 1.11 -16.75
CA GLU A 73 5.59 -0.19 -16.09
C GLU A 73 6.67 -0.09 -15.02
N ASN A 74 6.33 -0.53 -13.83
CA ASN A 74 7.23 -0.57 -12.68
C ASN A 74 7.12 -1.90 -11.94
N MET A 75 8.03 -2.16 -11.02
CA MET A 75 8.12 -3.41 -10.27
C MET A 75 6.81 -3.84 -9.60
N MET A 76 6.01 -2.90 -9.10
CA MET A 76 4.75 -3.19 -8.41
C MET A 76 3.64 -3.68 -9.36
N ARG A 77 3.83 -3.53 -10.67
CA ARG A 77 2.91 -3.94 -11.72
C ARG A 77 3.47 -5.06 -12.59
N LYS A 78 4.42 -5.82 -12.05
CA LYS A 78 5.05 -6.98 -12.70
C LYS A 78 4.93 -8.21 -11.83
N ASP A 79 4.91 -9.37 -12.47
CA ASP A 79 4.88 -10.65 -11.80
C ASP A 79 6.11 -11.50 -12.16
N GLY A 80 6.33 -12.59 -11.42
CA GLY A 80 7.29 -13.63 -11.75
C GLY A 80 8.74 -13.14 -11.89
N ALA A 81 9.40 -13.58 -12.95
CA ALA A 81 10.83 -13.36 -13.17
C ALA A 81 11.21 -11.88 -13.34
N GLU A 82 10.37 -11.09 -13.98
CA GLU A 82 10.61 -9.66 -14.19
C GLU A 82 10.55 -8.88 -12.88
N HIS A 83 9.50 -9.12 -12.08
CA HIS A 83 9.39 -8.57 -10.73
C HIS A 83 10.64 -8.92 -9.89
N GLN A 84 11.03 -10.20 -9.88
CA GLN A 84 12.17 -10.68 -9.11
C GLN A 84 13.50 -10.07 -9.57
N ARG A 85 13.65 -9.80 -10.86
CA ARG A 85 14.85 -9.14 -11.40
C ARG A 85 14.99 -7.72 -10.86
N GLU A 86 13.93 -6.93 -10.94
CA GLU A 86 13.93 -5.54 -10.47
C GLU A 86 14.04 -5.46 -8.95
N ARG A 87 13.33 -6.33 -8.24
CA ARG A 87 13.39 -6.41 -6.77
C ARG A 87 14.80 -6.73 -6.26
N ARG A 88 15.54 -7.61 -6.95
CA ARG A 88 16.93 -7.92 -6.57
C ARG A 88 17.88 -6.74 -6.70
N ILE A 89 17.60 -5.81 -7.61
CA ILE A 89 18.40 -4.59 -7.76
C ILE A 89 18.19 -3.65 -6.57
N ILE A 90 16.96 -3.51 -6.12
CA ILE A 90 16.57 -2.55 -5.07
C ILE A 90 16.77 -3.13 -3.66
N ALA A 91 16.56 -4.44 -3.49
CA ALA A 91 16.55 -5.07 -2.18
C ALA A 91 17.81 -4.84 -1.32
N PRO A 92 19.03 -4.77 -1.84
CA PRO A 92 20.21 -4.46 -1.04
C PRO A 92 20.11 -3.10 -0.35
N SER A 93 19.64 -2.05 -1.05
CA SER A 93 19.54 -0.68 -0.53
C SER A 93 18.48 -0.52 0.57
N VAL A 94 17.42 -1.33 0.53
CA VAL A 94 16.31 -1.29 1.51
C VAL A 94 16.33 -2.50 2.46
N SER A 95 17.42 -3.24 2.50
CA SER A 95 17.57 -4.38 3.40
C SER A 95 17.60 -3.94 4.88
N PRO A 96 17.17 -4.78 5.83
CA PRO A 96 17.29 -4.45 7.26
C PRO A 96 18.73 -4.06 7.67
N LYS A 97 19.74 -4.65 7.04
CA LYS A 97 21.14 -4.33 7.28
C LYS A 97 21.50 -2.92 6.77
N ALA A 98 21.08 -2.56 5.56
CA ALA A 98 21.30 -1.22 5.01
C ALA A 98 20.57 -0.17 5.86
N VAL A 99 19.30 -0.43 6.20
CA VAL A 99 18.54 0.46 7.09
C VAL A 99 19.26 0.70 8.40
N GLN A 100 19.75 -0.35 9.05
CA GLN A 100 20.40 -0.25 10.36
C GLN A 100 21.78 0.42 10.30
N ASN A 101 22.56 0.16 9.25
CA ASN A 101 23.94 0.66 9.16
C ASN A 101 24.09 2.02 8.47
N GLU A 102 23.17 2.36 7.58
CA GLU A 102 23.30 3.52 6.70
C GLU A 102 22.19 4.55 6.95
N TRP A 103 20.95 4.10 7.09
CA TRP A 103 19.78 4.98 7.10
C TRP A 103 19.34 5.41 8.49
N LEU A 104 19.40 4.54 9.49
CA LEU A 104 18.80 4.77 10.81
C LEU A 104 19.34 6.03 11.51
N SER A 105 20.65 6.21 11.52
CA SER A 105 21.25 7.40 12.15
C SER A 105 20.89 8.68 11.41
N TYR A 106 20.84 8.63 10.08
CA TYR A 106 20.44 9.76 9.25
C TYR A 106 19.00 10.17 9.54
N PHE A 107 18.07 9.20 9.52
CA PHE A 107 16.66 9.49 9.81
C PHE A 107 16.41 9.96 11.21
N ASN A 108 17.11 9.42 12.21
CA ASN A 108 17.00 9.88 13.58
C ASN A 108 17.45 11.35 13.71
N ASN A 109 18.61 11.70 13.16
CA ASN A 109 19.10 13.08 13.18
C ASN A 109 18.14 14.05 12.47
N TYR A 110 17.58 13.63 11.34
CA TYR A 110 16.63 14.47 10.62
C TYR A 110 15.28 14.59 11.36
N ALA A 111 14.81 13.50 11.97
CA ALA A 111 13.62 13.52 12.81
C ALA A 111 13.79 14.47 14.03
N ASP A 112 14.94 14.39 14.69
CA ASP A 112 15.27 15.27 15.83
C ASP A 112 15.26 16.74 15.40
N ALA A 113 15.89 17.08 14.26
CA ALA A 113 15.88 18.43 13.73
C ALA A 113 14.45 18.96 13.42
N LEU A 114 13.58 18.11 12.87
CA LEU A 114 12.18 18.49 12.62
C LEU A 114 11.40 18.69 13.93
N LEU A 115 11.69 17.90 14.96
CA LEU A 115 11.07 18.05 16.29
C LEU A 115 11.53 19.33 16.97
N ASP A 116 12.82 19.68 16.88
CA ASP A 116 13.36 20.94 17.40
C ASP A 116 12.67 22.15 16.72
N GLU A 117 12.45 22.09 15.41
CA GLU A 117 11.71 23.13 14.68
C GLU A 117 10.24 23.24 15.14
N LEU A 118 9.59 22.10 15.42
CA LEU A 118 8.22 22.06 15.93
C LEU A 118 8.10 22.63 17.33
N GLU A 119 9.06 22.34 18.21
CA GLU A 119 9.09 22.86 19.58
C GLU A 119 9.07 24.38 19.59
N VAL A 120 9.83 25.03 18.71
CA VAL A 120 9.88 26.50 18.59
C VAL A 120 8.53 27.06 18.11
N LYS A 121 7.74 26.31 17.38
CA LYS A 121 6.44 26.76 16.85
C LYS A 121 5.29 26.70 17.87
N GLU A 122 5.47 25.99 19.00
CA GLU A 122 4.47 25.73 20.06
C GLU A 122 3.22 24.98 19.56
N THR A 123 2.77 25.20 18.32
CA THR A 123 1.65 24.52 17.67
C THR A 123 1.95 24.28 16.19
N GLY A 124 1.44 23.18 15.63
CA GLY A 124 1.65 22.89 14.22
C GLY A 124 0.92 21.62 13.76
N ASP A 125 0.76 21.51 12.45
CA ASP A 125 0.28 20.29 11.81
C ASP A 125 1.42 19.29 11.72
N LEU A 126 1.30 18.15 12.42
CA LEU A 126 2.32 17.10 12.43
C LEU A 126 2.51 16.46 11.04
N ILE A 127 1.51 16.49 10.17
CA ILE A 127 1.66 15.98 8.83
C ILE A 127 2.53 16.93 8.01
N GLU A 128 2.22 18.21 8.03
CA GLU A 128 2.94 19.23 7.28
C GLU A 128 4.39 19.43 7.75
N TYR A 129 4.59 19.51 9.07
CA TYR A 129 5.90 19.92 9.62
C TYR A 129 6.80 18.75 10.04
N TYR A 130 6.27 17.53 10.11
CA TYR A 130 7.05 16.36 10.50
C TYR A 130 6.94 15.19 9.54
N ALA A 131 5.73 14.62 9.35
CA ALA A 131 5.60 13.37 8.63
C ALA A 131 5.93 13.49 7.12
N MET A 132 5.44 14.55 6.46
CA MET A 132 5.74 14.77 5.04
C MET A 132 7.21 15.10 4.78
N PRO A 133 7.86 16.03 5.49
CA PRO A 133 9.30 16.30 5.31
C PRO A 133 10.16 15.05 5.57
N LEU A 134 9.88 14.30 6.61
CA LEU A 134 10.61 13.07 6.94
C LEU A 134 10.47 12.01 5.85
N ALA A 135 9.25 11.79 5.35
CA ALA A 135 9.01 10.84 4.25
C ALA A 135 9.64 11.31 2.93
N ALA A 136 9.58 12.61 2.63
CA ALA A 136 10.20 13.17 1.43
C ALA A 136 11.72 13.07 1.44
N GLU A 137 12.36 13.21 2.60
CA GLU A 137 13.81 13.07 2.75
C GLU A 137 14.26 11.63 2.42
N ALA A 138 13.45 10.63 2.79
CA ALA A 138 13.70 9.23 2.44
C ALA A 138 13.82 8.97 0.93
N LEU A 139 13.23 9.82 0.09
CA LEU A 139 13.26 9.69 -1.36
C LEU A 139 14.45 10.38 -2.03
N LYS A 140 15.25 11.15 -1.29
CA LYS A 140 16.43 11.86 -1.80
C LYS A 140 17.71 11.03 -1.74
N LEU A 141 17.66 9.95 -0.98
CA LEU A 141 18.77 9.03 -0.72
C LEU A 141 18.75 7.85 -1.69
#